data_569afa38875b47e80d3a3deb19b13c26
#
_entry.id   569afa38875b47e80d3a3deb19b13c26
#
_cell.length_a   1.000
_cell.length_b   1.000
_cell.length_c   1.000
_cell.angle_alpha   90.00
_cell.angle_beta   90.00
_cell.angle_gamma   90.00
#
_symmetry.space_group_name_H-M   'P 1'
#
loop_
_entity.id
_entity.type
_entity.pdbx_description
1 polymer ?
#
loop_
_entity_poly.entity_id
_entity_poly.type
_entity_poly.pdbx_seq_one_letter_code
_entity_poly.pdbx_strand_id
1 'polypeptide(L)'
;PLGGESRLAQCESWTGELLPAVPPRESFTPDETGRIRFTVILLTPGSFTQPPLAGATVVSACVGKPVFIGGWDSLNREPLPLQPFKPAGSIWFCTVDKAEFAAIHAQHGKHLGAHTKHGFGQIVIGRWPQPSH
;
A
#
# COMPACT_ATOMS: atom_id res chain seq x y z
N PRO A 1 3.57 -16.67 -23.93
CA PRO A 1 3.32 -15.33 -24.47
C PRO A 1 2.95 -14.35 -23.37
N LEU A 2 3.33 -13.10 -23.53
CA LEU A 2 3.00 -12.02 -22.60
C LEU A 2 2.19 -10.95 -23.35
N GLY A 3 0.89 -10.84 -23.04
CA GLY A 3 -0.01 -9.93 -23.73
C GLY A 3 -0.31 -10.34 -25.17
N GLY A 4 -0.73 -9.36 -25.99
CA GLY A 4 -1.01 -9.55 -27.40
C GLY A 4 0.24 -9.49 -28.28
N GLU A 5 0.03 -9.54 -29.61
CA GLU A 5 1.07 -9.36 -30.63
C GLU A 5 2.22 -10.40 -30.58
N SER A 6 1.93 -11.61 -30.12
CA SER A 6 2.91 -12.72 -30.07
C SER A 6 4.19 -12.42 -29.27
N ARG A 7 4.14 -11.49 -28.34
CA ARG A 7 5.27 -11.18 -27.46
C ARG A 7 5.57 -12.37 -26.56
N LEU A 8 6.85 -12.66 -26.38
CA LEU A 8 7.34 -13.70 -25.51
C LEU A 8 8.07 -13.08 -24.30
N ALA A 9 7.95 -13.73 -23.15
CA ALA A 9 8.71 -13.39 -21.97
C ALA A 9 9.31 -14.68 -21.40
N GLN A 10 10.54 -14.57 -20.92
CA GLN A 10 11.17 -15.61 -20.13
C GLN A 10 10.86 -15.37 -18.66
N CYS A 11 10.38 -16.42 -17.97
CA CYS A 11 10.12 -16.35 -16.54
C CYS A 11 11.22 -17.09 -15.80
N GLU A 12 11.78 -16.43 -14.79
CA GLU A 12 12.79 -17.01 -13.90
C GLU A 12 12.32 -16.91 -12.44
N SER A 13 12.66 -17.91 -11.65
CA SER A 13 12.38 -17.86 -10.21
C SER A 13 13.34 -16.89 -9.54
N TRP A 14 12.78 -16.03 -8.69
CA TRP A 14 13.55 -15.10 -7.87
C TRP A 14 13.45 -15.49 -6.40
N THR A 15 14.58 -15.63 -5.72
CA THR A 15 14.66 -15.99 -4.30
C THR A 15 15.12 -14.86 -3.39
N GLY A 16 15.42 -13.68 -3.95
CA GLY A 16 15.83 -12.50 -3.20
C GLY A 16 14.65 -11.71 -2.63
N GLU A 17 14.98 -10.77 -1.77
CA GLU A 17 14.01 -9.79 -1.24
C GLU A 17 13.58 -8.83 -2.35
N LEU A 18 12.27 -8.72 -2.57
CA LEU A 18 11.69 -7.81 -3.57
C LEU A 18 11.23 -6.49 -2.97
N LEU A 19 10.91 -6.49 -1.67
CA LEU A 19 10.41 -5.31 -0.98
C LEU A 19 11.51 -4.65 -0.17
N PRO A 20 11.45 -3.33 0.03
CA PRO A 20 12.29 -2.67 1.01
C PRO A 20 12.12 -3.29 2.38
N ALA A 21 13.20 -3.46 3.12
CA ALA A 21 13.13 -3.94 4.49
C ALA A 21 12.29 -2.97 5.33
N VAL A 22 11.42 -3.49 6.19
CA VAL A 22 10.70 -2.64 7.13
C VAL A 22 11.69 -2.05 8.13
N PRO A 23 11.62 -0.74 8.44
CA PRO A 23 12.44 -0.17 9.51
C PRO A 23 12.17 -0.89 10.83
N PRO A 24 13.20 -1.15 11.67
CA PRO A 24 13.01 -1.81 12.96
C PRO A 24 11.99 -1.05 13.82
N ARG A 25 11.19 -1.77 14.60
CA ARG A 25 10.18 -1.14 15.48
C ARG A 25 10.79 -0.10 16.42
N GLU A 26 12.00 -0.34 16.88
CA GLU A 26 12.75 0.52 17.80
C GLU A 26 13.12 1.87 17.16
N SER A 27 13.13 1.95 15.82
CA SER A 27 13.39 3.20 15.10
C SER A 27 12.19 4.15 15.03
N PHE A 28 11.02 3.68 15.48
CA PHE A 28 9.79 4.48 15.58
C PHE A 28 9.62 4.92 17.03
N THR A 29 10.02 6.15 17.34
CA THR A 29 9.92 6.69 18.68
C THR A 29 8.58 7.40 18.88
N PRO A 30 7.87 7.12 19.99
CA PRO A 30 6.64 7.86 20.32
C PRO A 30 6.97 9.33 20.62
N ASP A 31 6.03 10.20 20.31
CA ASP A 31 6.06 11.59 20.70
C ASP A 31 5.69 11.79 22.18
N GLU A 32 5.61 13.03 22.64
CA GLU A 32 5.27 13.39 24.04
C GLU A 32 3.87 12.88 24.45
N THR A 33 2.99 12.64 23.48
CA THR A 33 1.63 12.13 23.72
C THR A 33 1.54 10.60 23.67
N GLY A 34 2.66 9.91 23.44
CA GLY A 34 2.71 8.46 23.31
C GLY A 34 2.27 7.94 21.95
N ARG A 35 2.19 8.80 20.95
CA ARG A 35 1.83 8.42 19.57
C ARG A 35 3.04 8.25 18.70
N ILE A 36 3.00 7.25 17.85
CA ILE A 36 4.03 6.96 16.84
C ILE A 36 3.60 7.53 15.50
N ARG A 37 4.53 8.21 14.82
CA ARG A 37 4.36 8.75 13.48
C ARG A 37 4.97 7.79 12.46
N PHE A 38 4.23 7.52 11.40
CA PHE A 38 4.68 6.64 10.34
C PHE A 38 4.07 7.03 9.00
N THR A 39 4.61 6.48 7.92
CA THR A 39 4.05 6.63 6.58
C THR A 39 3.56 5.30 6.05
N VAL A 40 2.52 5.35 5.23
CA VAL A 40 2.03 4.24 4.43
C VAL A 40 2.24 4.60 2.98
N ILE A 41 3.00 3.79 2.26
CA ILE A 41 3.31 4.01 0.85
C ILE A 41 2.67 2.90 0.04
N LEU A 42 1.90 3.27 -0.97
CA LEU A 42 1.19 2.34 -1.84
C LEU A 42 2.11 1.91 -2.99
N LEU A 43 2.40 0.62 -3.07
CA LEU A 43 3.25 0.06 -4.13
C LEU A 43 2.46 -0.34 -5.38
N THR A 44 1.23 -0.83 -5.20
CA THR A 44 0.32 -1.16 -6.29
C THR A 44 -0.96 -0.35 -6.13
N PRO A 45 -1.71 -0.08 -7.21
CA PRO A 45 -2.96 0.67 -7.07
C PRO A 45 -3.89 0.05 -6.02
N GLY A 46 -4.55 0.88 -5.23
CA GLY A 46 -5.38 0.43 -4.11
C GLY A 46 -6.80 0.93 -4.19
N SER A 47 -7.74 0.08 -3.80
CA SER A 47 -9.18 0.37 -3.74
C SER A 47 -9.61 0.58 -2.29
N PHE A 48 -9.39 1.78 -1.78
CA PHE A 48 -9.84 2.28 -0.47
C PHE A 48 -9.79 3.81 -0.45
N THR A 49 -10.54 4.42 0.43
CA THR A 49 -10.50 5.89 0.62
C THR A 49 -9.26 6.29 1.43
N GLN A 50 -9.02 5.57 2.53
CA GLN A 50 -7.83 5.70 3.36
C GLN A 50 -7.31 4.30 3.69
N PRO A 51 -6.02 4.11 3.98
CA PRO A 51 -5.51 2.81 4.39
C PRO A 51 -6.31 2.25 5.57
N PRO A 52 -6.91 1.07 5.44
CA PRO A 52 -7.74 0.48 6.50
C PRO A 52 -6.85 -0.13 7.60
N LEU A 53 -6.18 0.72 8.36
CA LEU A 53 -5.30 0.37 9.46
C LEU A 53 -5.98 0.74 10.79
N ALA A 54 -6.36 -0.28 11.55
CA ALA A 54 -7.08 -0.10 12.81
C ALA A 54 -6.27 0.74 13.81
N GLY A 55 -6.91 1.73 14.41
CA GLY A 55 -6.29 2.63 15.39
C GLY A 55 -5.45 3.77 14.79
N ALA A 56 -5.13 3.71 13.51
CA ALA A 56 -4.35 4.75 12.84
C ALA A 56 -5.21 5.97 12.49
N THR A 57 -4.63 7.15 12.68
CA THR A 57 -5.21 8.43 12.26
C THR A 57 -4.39 8.99 11.11
N VAL A 58 -5.03 9.28 9.98
CA VAL A 58 -4.39 9.96 8.85
C VAL A 58 -4.30 11.45 9.16
N VAL A 59 -3.08 11.98 9.17
CA VAL A 59 -2.79 13.40 9.40
C VAL A 59 -2.79 14.17 8.08
N SER A 60 -2.14 13.61 7.07
CA SER A 60 -2.10 14.17 5.71
C SER A 60 -1.84 13.07 4.69
N ALA A 61 -2.03 13.41 3.41
CA ALA A 61 -1.80 12.48 2.33
C ALA A 61 -1.32 13.19 1.06
N CYS A 62 -0.45 12.52 0.32
CA CYS A 62 -0.07 12.88 -1.04
C CYS A 62 -0.59 11.78 -1.96
N VAL A 63 -1.76 11.98 -2.53
CA VAL A 63 -2.42 11.01 -3.40
C VAL A 63 -2.49 11.56 -4.82
N GLY A 64 -2.03 10.78 -5.77
CA GLY A 64 -2.09 11.15 -7.18
C GLY A 64 -3.51 11.05 -7.77
N LYS A 65 -3.62 11.37 -9.06
CA LYS A 65 -4.88 11.22 -9.80
C LYS A 65 -5.32 9.75 -9.81
N PRO A 66 -6.61 9.46 -9.67
CA PRO A 66 -7.10 8.08 -9.72
C PRO A 66 -6.71 7.37 -11.02
N VAL A 67 -6.37 6.10 -10.90
CA VAL A 67 -6.19 5.18 -12.03
C VAL A 67 -7.49 4.40 -12.18
N PHE A 68 -8.08 4.42 -13.38
CA PHE A 68 -9.30 3.69 -13.64
C PHE A 68 -8.96 2.29 -14.13
N ILE A 69 -9.40 1.30 -13.38
CA ILE A 69 -9.13 -0.11 -13.63
C ILE A 69 -10.45 -0.81 -13.93
N GLY A 70 -10.48 -1.50 -15.06
CA GLY A 70 -11.59 -2.33 -15.49
C GLY A 70 -11.15 -3.78 -15.62
N GLY A 71 -11.95 -4.55 -16.33
CA GLY A 71 -11.69 -5.94 -16.60
C GLY A 71 -12.65 -6.46 -17.65
N TRP A 72 -12.68 -7.77 -17.81
CA TRP A 72 -13.58 -8.47 -18.72
C TRP A 72 -14.34 -9.54 -17.99
N ASP A 73 -15.67 -9.50 -18.09
CA ASP A 73 -16.52 -10.56 -17.63
C ASP A 73 -16.65 -11.63 -18.70
N SER A 74 -15.95 -12.74 -18.52
CA SER A 74 -15.93 -13.85 -19.48
C SER A 74 -17.25 -14.62 -19.55
N LEU A 75 -18.07 -14.57 -18.49
CA LEU A 75 -19.37 -15.24 -18.45
C LEU A 75 -20.40 -14.49 -19.29
N ASN A 76 -20.48 -13.18 -19.08
CA ASN A 76 -21.44 -12.32 -19.78
C ASN A 76 -20.85 -11.72 -21.07
N ARG A 77 -19.55 -11.93 -21.31
CA ARG A 77 -18.82 -11.43 -22.50
C ARG A 77 -18.93 -9.91 -22.65
N GLU A 78 -18.75 -9.18 -21.56
CA GLU A 78 -18.83 -7.73 -21.53
C GLU A 78 -17.68 -7.12 -20.70
N PRO A 79 -17.31 -5.88 -20.95
CA PRO A 79 -16.34 -5.19 -20.12
C PRO A 79 -16.93 -4.89 -18.75
N LEU A 80 -16.14 -5.07 -17.70
CA LEU A 80 -16.49 -4.63 -16.36
C LEU A 80 -16.44 -3.11 -16.27
N PRO A 81 -17.28 -2.47 -15.43
CA PRO A 81 -17.23 -1.04 -15.20
C PRO A 81 -15.84 -0.62 -14.70
N LEU A 82 -15.35 0.52 -15.19
CA LEU A 82 -14.12 1.13 -14.69
C LEU A 82 -14.31 1.59 -13.25
N GLN A 83 -13.38 1.23 -12.38
CA GLN A 83 -13.37 1.64 -10.98
C GLN A 83 -12.15 2.50 -10.69
N PRO A 84 -12.30 3.59 -9.90
CA PRO A 84 -11.17 4.44 -9.53
C PRO A 84 -10.35 3.77 -8.43
N PHE A 85 -9.03 3.68 -8.65
CA PHE A 85 -8.05 3.21 -7.68
C PHE A 85 -7.12 4.35 -7.30
N LYS A 86 -6.66 4.38 -6.07
CA LYS A 86 -5.53 5.23 -5.68
C LYS A 86 -4.29 4.74 -6.42
N PRO A 87 -3.50 5.63 -7.04
CA PRO A 87 -2.33 5.19 -7.81
C PRO A 87 -1.19 4.71 -6.92
N ALA A 88 -0.34 3.84 -7.46
CA ALA A 88 0.93 3.51 -6.84
C ALA A 88 1.75 4.78 -6.60
N GLY A 89 2.53 4.80 -5.51
CA GLY A 89 3.29 5.97 -5.08
C GLY A 89 2.51 6.94 -4.19
N SER A 90 1.22 6.73 -3.96
CA SER A 90 0.46 7.50 -2.98
C SER A 90 1.00 7.25 -1.57
N ILE A 91 1.07 8.31 -0.76
CA ILE A 91 1.63 8.27 0.59
C ILE A 91 0.63 8.88 1.57
N TRP A 92 0.40 8.21 2.69
CA TRP A 92 -0.35 8.72 3.83
C TRP A 92 0.57 8.89 5.02
N PHE A 93 0.46 10.02 5.68
CA PHE A 93 1.16 10.35 6.91
C PHE A 93 0.22 10.10 8.08
N CYS A 94 0.59 9.16 8.93
CA CYS A 94 -0.32 8.63 9.95
C CYS A 94 0.29 8.70 11.34
N THR A 95 -0.59 8.68 12.34
CA THR A 95 -0.22 8.49 13.75
C THR A 95 -1.04 7.36 14.34
N VAL A 96 -0.47 6.67 15.32
CA VAL A 96 -1.12 5.59 16.07
C VAL A 96 -0.59 5.56 17.50
N ASP A 97 -1.39 5.06 18.43
CA ASP A 97 -0.93 4.85 19.81
C ASP A 97 0.18 3.78 19.83
N LYS A 98 1.19 4.00 20.67
CA LYS A 98 2.31 3.07 20.82
C LYS A 98 1.87 1.62 21.03
N ALA A 99 0.80 1.41 21.80
CA ALA A 99 0.28 0.07 22.10
C ALA A 99 -0.25 -0.67 20.86
N GLU A 100 -0.70 0.07 19.83
CA GLU A 100 -1.28 -0.50 18.61
C GLU A 100 -0.29 -0.57 17.44
N PHE A 101 0.89 0.01 17.60
CA PHE A 101 1.86 0.12 16.50
C PHE A 101 2.38 -1.25 16.02
N ALA A 102 2.50 -2.24 16.88
CA ALA A 102 2.97 -3.57 16.51
C ALA A 102 2.12 -4.19 15.40
N ALA A 103 0.80 -4.04 15.47
CA ALA A 103 -0.13 -4.53 14.46
C ALA A 103 0.02 -3.78 13.13
N ILE A 104 0.27 -2.47 13.18
CA ILE A 104 0.54 -1.64 12.00
C ILE A 104 1.86 -2.05 11.33
N HIS A 105 2.91 -2.18 12.11
CA HIS A 105 4.22 -2.60 11.62
C HIS A 105 4.19 -3.97 10.91
N ALA A 106 3.35 -4.88 11.39
CA ALA A 106 3.14 -6.20 10.80
C ALA A 106 2.43 -6.15 9.43
N GLN A 107 1.83 -5.03 9.04
CA GLN A 107 1.18 -4.86 7.74
C GLN A 107 2.15 -4.53 6.60
N HIS A 108 3.42 -4.32 6.90
CA HIS A 108 4.44 -4.06 5.87
C HIS A 108 4.46 -5.17 4.81
N GLY A 109 4.36 -4.78 3.53
CA GLY A 109 4.34 -5.70 2.40
C GLY A 109 3.01 -6.40 2.14
N LYS A 110 2.00 -6.20 2.99
CA LYS A 110 0.68 -6.80 2.84
C LYS A 110 -0.22 -5.97 1.92
N HIS A 111 -1.32 -6.57 1.51
CA HIS A 111 -2.31 -5.96 0.63
C HIS A 111 -3.53 -5.53 1.43
N LEU A 112 -3.97 -4.29 1.22
CA LEU A 112 -5.11 -3.69 1.92
C LEU A 112 -6.20 -3.25 0.94
N GLY A 113 -7.44 -3.18 1.42
CA GLY A 113 -8.59 -2.75 0.65
C GLY A 113 -9.24 -3.87 -0.16
N ALA A 114 -9.89 -3.49 -1.26
CA ALA A 114 -10.56 -4.44 -2.15
C ALA A 114 -9.60 -4.98 -3.23
N HIS A 115 -9.99 -6.09 -3.85
CA HIS A 115 -9.28 -6.73 -4.98
C HIS A 115 -7.83 -7.15 -4.68
N THR A 116 -7.51 -7.41 -3.42
CA THR A 116 -6.15 -7.79 -3.00
C THR A 116 -5.67 -9.11 -3.62
N LYS A 117 -6.57 -10.01 -3.98
CA LYS A 117 -6.25 -11.26 -4.67
C LYS A 117 -5.63 -11.04 -6.06
N HIS A 118 -5.83 -9.88 -6.65
CA HIS A 118 -5.25 -9.48 -7.94
C HIS A 118 -3.99 -8.63 -7.79
N GLY A 119 -3.41 -8.56 -6.59
CA GLY A 119 -2.20 -7.81 -6.31
C GLY A 119 -2.41 -6.33 -5.98
N PHE A 120 -3.64 -5.85 -5.91
CA PHE A 120 -3.93 -4.47 -5.57
C PHE A 120 -3.78 -4.18 -4.07
N GLY A 121 -3.42 -2.94 -3.76
CA GLY A 121 -3.38 -2.44 -2.39
C GLY A 121 -2.14 -2.83 -1.59
N GLN A 122 -1.05 -3.24 -2.24
CA GLN A 122 0.19 -3.56 -1.52
C GLN A 122 0.83 -2.30 -0.96
N ILE A 123 1.18 -2.35 0.32
CA ILE A 123 1.75 -1.22 1.06
C ILE A 123 3.11 -1.57 1.67
N VAL A 124 3.88 -0.53 1.92
CA VAL A 124 5.05 -0.58 2.81
C VAL A 124 4.92 0.50 3.88
N ILE A 125 5.48 0.22 5.05
CA ILE A 125 5.52 1.13 6.19
C ILE A 125 6.88 1.82 6.21
N GLY A 126 6.86 3.13 6.36
CA GLY A 126 8.05 3.95 6.45
C GLY A 126 8.07 4.86 7.67
N ARG A 127 9.23 5.39 7.98
CA ARG A 127 9.38 6.36 9.06
C ARG A 127 8.90 7.74 8.63
N TRP A 128 8.31 8.44 9.55
CA TRP A 128 8.03 9.86 9.43
C TRP A 128 8.73 10.57 10.60
N PRO A 129 10.02 10.92 10.44
CA PRO A 129 10.79 11.52 11.51
C PRO A 129 10.20 12.86 11.92
N GLN A 130 10.36 13.18 13.20
CA GLN A 130 10.02 14.51 13.68
C GLN A 130 11.04 15.53 13.12
N PRO A 131 10.59 16.76 12.81
CA PRO A 131 11.55 17.81 12.51
C PRO A 131 12.49 17.99 13.68
N SER A 132 13.80 17.98 13.41
CA SER A 132 14.77 18.38 14.42
C SER A 132 14.66 19.89 14.62
N HIS A 133 14.46 20.31 15.85
CA HIS A 133 14.45 21.72 16.22
C HIS A 133 15.85 22.23 16.47
#